data_06a4d8685c32b10a9bbcb44bdb032f7b
#
_entry.id   06a4d8685c32b10a9bbcb44bdb032f7b
#
_cell.length_a   1.000
_cell.length_b   1.000
_cell.length_c   1.000
_cell.angle_alpha   90.00
_cell.angle_beta   90.00
_cell.angle_gamma   90.00
#
_symmetry.space_group_name_H-M   'P 1'
#
loop_
_entity.id
_entity.type
_entity.pdbx_description
1 polymer ?
#
loop_
_entity_poly.entity_id
_entity_poly.type
_entity_poly.pdbx_seq_one_letter_code
_entity_poly.pdbx_strand_id
1 'polypeptide(L)'
;MSGLEEILEELSPIEDYSENMSLTLSEPRFDDVKSTIDEAKDKDINYAAPLYVTAEFTNSMSGEIKSQTVFIGDFPMMTDKGTFIINGTERVVVSQLVRSPGVYFDASIDASTERPLHSVKVIPSRGAWLEFDVDKRDTVGVRIDRKRRQPVTVLLKALGLTTQEITCLLYTS
;
A
#
# COMPACT_ATOMS: atom_id res chain seq x y z
N MET A 1 -1.74 1.44 -22.57
CA MET A 1 -1.04 2.03 -21.41
C MET A 1 0.07 1.10 -21.00
N SER A 2 1.24 1.62 -20.69
CA SER A 2 2.29 0.82 -20.07
C SER A 2 1.93 0.62 -18.58
N GLY A 3 2.33 -0.49 -17.96
CA GLY A 3 2.03 -0.75 -16.55
C GLY A 3 2.59 0.33 -15.60
N LEU A 4 3.59 1.09 -16.04
CA LEU A 4 4.15 2.20 -15.26
C LEU A 4 3.24 3.43 -15.31
N GLU A 5 2.62 3.74 -16.46
CA GLU A 5 1.62 4.81 -16.59
C GLU A 5 0.41 4.52 -15.69
N GLU A 6 -0.08 3.29 -15.70
CA GLU A 6 -1.20 2.85 -14.87
C GLU A 6 -0.90 3.01 -13.36
N ILE A 7 0.32 2.68 -12.92
CA ILE A 7 0.75 2.88 -11.53
C ILE A 7 0.82 4.37 -11.17
N LEU A 8 1.32 5.22 -12.08
CA LEU A 8 1.39 6.66 -11.83
C LEU A 8 0.00 7.29 -11.78
N GLU A 9 -0.94 6.85 -12.61
CA GLU A 9 -2.34 7.28 -12.57
C GLU A 9 -3.03 6.83 -11.28
N GLU A 10 -2.76 5.61 -10.78
CA GLU A 10 -3.30 5.12 -9.51
C GLU A 10 -2.76 5.90 -8.30
N LEU A 11 -1.51 6.36 -8.36
CA LEU A 11 -0.87 7.15 -7.31
C LEU A 11 -1.26 8.62 -7.34
N SER A 12 -1.72 9.12 -8.48
CA SER A 12 -2.03 10.54 -8.68
C SER A 12 -3.55 10.78 -8.74
N PRO A 13 -4.03 11.93 -8.26
CA PRO A 13 -3.29 13.00 -7.58
C PRO A 13 -2.97 12.68 -6.11
N ILE A 14 -1.83 13.17 -5.63
CA ILE A 14 -1.49 13.16 -4.19
C ILE A 14 -1.97 14.50 -3.62
N GLU A 15 -2.99 14.46 -2.77
CA GLU A 15 -3.64 15.65 -2.24
C GLU A 15 -3.28 15.90 -0.77
N ASP A 16 -3.24 17.17 -0.39
CA ASP A 16 -3.12 17.58 1.00
C ASP A 16 -4.43 17.34 1.76
N TYR A 17 -4.37 17.15 3.07
CA TYR A 17 -5.55 16.98 3.94
C TYR A 17 -6.61 18.08 3.77
N SER A 18 -6.21 19.28 3.40
CA SER A 18 -7.08 20.44 3.15
C SER A 18 -7.58 20.54 1.70
N GLU A 19 -7.18 19.61 0.83
CA GLU A 19 -7.47 19.58 -0.63
C GLU A 19 -7.07 20.89 -1.37
N ASN A 20 -6.17 21.66 -0.77
CA ASN A 20 -5.71 22.93 -1.34
C ASN A 20 -4.49 22.76 -2.26
N MET A 21 -3.75 21.67 -2.09
CA MET A 21 -2.55 21.37 -2.87
C MET A 21 -2.65 19.97 -3.42
N SER A 22 -2.33 19.82 -4.70
CA SER A 22 -2.27 18.52 -5.36
C SER A 22 -0.97 18.36 -6.16
N LEU A 23 -0.44 17.14 -6.17
CA LEU A 23 0.71 16.75 -6.95
C LEU A 23 0.32 15.61 -7.89
N THR A 24 0.46 15.84 -9.18
CA THR A 24 0.20 14.84 -10.22
C THR A 24 1.51 14.41 -10.85
N LEU A 25 1.70 13.10 -11.01
CA LEU A 25 2.86 12.51 -11.68
C LEU A 25 2.40 11.91 -13.00
N SER A 26 3.04 12.31 -14.10
CA SER A 26 2.68 11.90 -15.45
C SER A 26 3.91 11.71 -16.35
N GLU A 27 3.70 11.21 -17.55
CA GLU A 27 4.71 11.11 -18.61
C GLU A 27 6.02 10.43 -18.17
N PRO A 28 5.98 9.16 -17.73
CA PRO A 28 7.20 8.45 -17.40
C PRO A 28 8.09 8.29 -18.62
N ARG A 29 9.35 8.68 -18.47
CA ARG A 29 10.36 8.58 -19.52
C ARG A 29 11.62 7.93 -18.99
N PHE A 30 12.08 6.90 -19.69
CA PHE A 30 13.41 6.35 -19.48
C PHE A 30 14.44 7.09 -20.33
N ASP A 31 15.59 7.33 -19.77
CA ASP A 31 16.78 7.76 -20.47
C ASP A 31 17.61 6.55 -20.90
N ASP A 32 18.68 6.78 -21.66
CA ASP A 32 19.53 5.69 -22.14
C ASP A 32 20.22 4.93 -21.00
N VAL A 33 20.35 3.63 -21.17
CA VAL A 33 21.06 2.76 -20.24
C VAL A 33 22.55 3.11 -20.21
N LYS A 34 23.11 3.33 -19.03
CA LYS A 34 24.50 3.81 -18.86
C LYS A 34 25.57 2.75 -19.11
N SER A 35 25.23 1.48 -19.06
CA SER A 35 26.18 0.36 -19.18
C SER A 35 25.56 -0.79 -19.95
N THR A 36 26.40 -1.58 -20.60
CA THR A 36 25.99 -2.84 -21.22
C THR A 36 25.78 -3.93 -20.15
N ILE A 37 25.11 -5.02 -20.53
CA ILE A 37 24.87 -6.17 -19.65
C ILE A 37 26.19 -6.76 -19.12
N ASP A 38 27.17 -6.94 -20.00
CA ASP A 38 28.48 -7.51 -19.66
C ASP A 38 29.27 -6.58 -18.74
N GLU A 39 29.29 -5.29 -19.05
CA GLU A 39 29.89 -4.27 -18.17
C GLU A 39 29.24 -4.22 -16.78
N ALA A 40 27.92 -4.38 -16.69
CA ALA A 40 27.23 -4.38 -15.42
C ALA A 40 27.62 -5.58 -14.56
N LYS A 41 27.87 -6.76 -15.19
CA LYS A 41 28.35 -7.96 -14.49
C LYS A 41 29.81 -7.82 -14.07
N ASP A 42 30.67 -7.31 -14.94
CA ASP A 42 32.10 -7.19 -14.68
C ASP A 42 32.46 -6.13 -13.62
N LYS A 43 31.65 -5.08 -13.54
CA LYS A 43 31.85 -3.93 -12.62
C LYS A 43 31.00 -4.01 -11.35
N ASP A 44 30.27 -5.09 -11.15
CA ASP A 44 29.33 -5.27 -10.00
C ASP A 44 28.32 -4.13 -9.84
N ILE A 45 27.80 -3.60 -10.97
CA ILE A 45 26.81 -2.53 -10.99
C ILE A 45 25.45 -3.03 -11.47
N ASN A 46 24.44 -2.15 -11.39
CA ASN A 46 23.10 -2.46 -11.86
C ASN A 46 22.96 -2.16 -13.35
N TYR A 47 22.28 -3.04 -14.10
CA TYR A 47 21.78 -2.75 -15.42
C TYR A 47 20.48 -1.99 -15.30
N ALA A 48 20.54 -0.65 -15.38
CA ALA A 48 19.44 0.23 -15.08
C ALA A 48 19.41 1.45 -16.02
N ALA A 49 18.22 2.00 -16.20
CA ALA A 49 18.00 3.25 -16.91
C ALA A 49 17.45 4.32 -15.95
N PRO A 50 17.86 5.59 -16.08
CA PRO A 50 17.28 6.68 -15.33
C PRO A 50 15.80 6.87 -15.67
N LEU A 51 14.94 6.94 -14.66
CA LEU A 51 13.52 7.21 -14.82
C LEU A 51 13.23 8.65 -14.43
N TYR A 52 12.60 9.37 -15.34
CA TYR A 52 12.08 10.72 -15.14
C TYR A 52 10.56 10.72 -15.27
N VAL A 53 9.91 11.60 -14.53
CA VAL A 53 8.47 11.85 -14.63
C VAL A 53 8.24 13.36 -14.67
N THR A 54 7.13 13.76 -15.25
CA THR A 54 6.64 15.14 -15.15
C THR A 54 5.81 15.26 -13.88
N ALA A 55 6.28 16.09 -12.95
CA ALA A 55 5.58 16.41 -11.70
C ALA A 55 4.87 17.76 -11.87
N GLU A 56 3.56 17.77 -11.74
CA GLU A 56 2.73 18.97 -11.78
C GLU A 56 2.16 19.25 -10.39
N PHE A 57 2.55 20.38 -9.84
CA PHE A 57 2.07 20.85 -8.55
C PHE A 57 1.03 21.94 -8.77
N THR A 58 -0.15 21.75 -8.23
CA THR A 58 -1.27 22.69 -8.30
C THR A 58 -1.62 23.20 -6.90
N ASN A 59 -1.68 24.53 -6.75
CA ASN A 59 -2.17 25.17 -5.54
C ASN A 59 -3.50 25.86 -5.84
N SER A 60 -4.60 25.28 -5.34
CA SER A 60 -5.96 25.78 -5.61
C SER A 60 -6.25 27.13 -4.95
N MET A 61 -5.54 27.50 -3.88
CA MET A 61 -5.73 28.78 -3.19
C MET A 61 -5.08 29.95 -3.96
N SER A 62 -3.90 29.76 -4.52
CA SER A 62 -3.18 30.79 -5.29
C SER A 62 -3.44 30.71 -6.78
N GLY A 63 -4.01 29.62 -7.27
CA GLY A 63 -4.15 29.33 -8.70
C GLY A 63 -2.80 29.04 -9.39
N GLU A 64 -1.76 28.77 -8.65
CA GLU A 64 -0.41 28.54 -9.17
C GLU A 64 -0.27 27.07 -9.61
N ILE A 65 0.18 26.88 -10.85
CA ILE A 65 0.52 25.57 -11.41
C ILE A 65 2.00 25.58 -11.76
N LYS A 66 2.76 24.62 -11.21
CA LYS A 66 4.18 24.41 -11.53
C LYS A 66 4.36 23.02 -12.10
N SER A 67 4.94 22.95 -13.28
CA SER A 67 5.32 21.67 -13.91
C SER A 67 6.84 21.59 -14.04
N GLN A 68 7.38 20.44 -13.65
CA GLN A 68 8.82 20.17 -13.72
C GLN A 68 9.10 18.70 -13.97
N THR A 69 10.09 18.40 -14.81
CA THR A 69 10.60 17.03 -14.95
C THR A 69 11.49 16.69 -13.76
N VAL A 70 11.17 15.60 -13.08
CA VAL A 70 11.86 15.15 -11.87
C VAL A 70 12.49 13.77 -12.11
N PHE A 71 13.73 13.61 -11.67
CA PHE A 71 14.42 12.33 -11.62
C PHE A 71 13.88 11.51 -10.45
N ILE A 72 13.32 10.33 -10.71
CA ILE A 72 12.82 9.43 -9.69
C ILE A 72 13.92 8.50 -9.17
N GLY A 73 14.73 7.96 -10.08
CA GLY A 73 15.77 7.01 -9.74
C GLY A 73 16.23 6.20 -10.92
N ASP A 74 17.26 5.38 -10.70
CA ASP A 74 17.71 4.39 -11.69
C ASP A 74 16.80 3.14 -11.57
N PHE A 75 16.08 2.84 -12.65
CA PHE A 75 15.14 1.73 -12.72
C PHE A 75 15.81 0.51 -13.37
N PRO A 76 15.84 -0.67 -12.73
CA PRO A 76 16.42 -1.86 -13.29
C PRO A 76 15.73 -2.28 -14.59
N MET A 77 16.52 -2.53 -15.63
CA MET A 77 16.03 -2.95 -16.93
C MET A 77 16.09 -4.48 -17.07
N MET A 78 15.08 -5.04 -17.71
CA MET A 78 15.03 -6.47 -17.98
C MET A 78 15.95 -6.82 -19.15
N THR A 79 16.68 -7.91 -19.01
CA THR A 79 17.48 -8.47 -20.12
C THR A 79 16.59 -9.28 -21.07
N ASP A 80 17.12 -9.63 -22.24
CA ASP A 80 16.42 -10.47 -23.23
C ASP A 80 16.03 -11.85 -22.68
N LYS A 81 16.71 -12.31 -21.62
CA LYS A 81 16.43 -13.58 -20.94
C LYS A 81 15.35 -13.48 -19.86
N GLY A 82 14.75 -12.30 -19.65
CA GLY A 82 13.75 -12.05 -18.59
C GLY A 82 14.36 -11.93 -17.18
N THR A 83 15.64 -11.61 -17.08
CA THR A 83 16.37 -11.45 -15.82
C THR A 83 16.73 -9.98 -15.58
N PHE A 84 17.14 -9.66 -14.35
CA PHE A 84 17.65 -8.35 -13.95
C PHE A 84 19.07 -8.50 -13.41
N ILE A 85 19.93 -7.51 -13.66
CA ILE A 85 21.29 -7.50 -13.10
C ILE A 85 21.35 -6.48 -11.99
N ILE A 86 21.56 -6.96 -10.78
CA ILE A 86 21.64 -6.15 -9.56
C ILE A 86 22.97 -6.45 -8.87
N ASN A 87 23.81 -5.42 -8.71
CA ASN A 87 25.16 -5.55 -8.18
C ASN A 87 25.96 -6.66 -8.88
N GLY A 88 25.94 -6.67 -10.21
CA GLY A 88 26.62 -7.67 -11.04
C GLY A 88 25.99 -9.06 -11.05
N THR A 89 25.03 -9.34 -10.17
CA THR A 89 24.39 -10.65 -10.07
C THR A 89 23.10 -10.70 -10.89
N GLU A 90 22.96 -11.73 -11.71
CA GLU A 90 21.75 -11.97 -12.49
C GLU A 90 20.65 -12.55 -11.61
N ARG A 91 19.51 -11.90 -11.55
CA ARG A 91 18.37 -12.24 -10.71
C ARG A 91 17.09 -12.32 -11.51
N VAL A 92 16.14 -13.10 -11.01
CA VAL A 92 14.79 -13.22 -11.58
C VAL A 92 13.74 -12.85 -10.55
N VAL A 93 12.66 -12.22 -11.00
CA VAL A 93 11.52 -11.95 -10.14
C VAL A 93 10.71 -13.22 -9.94
N VAL A 94 10.54 -13.61 -8.69
CA VAL A 94 9.74 -14.80 -8.32
C VAL A 94 8.37 -14.33 -7.85
N SER A 95 7.30 -14.87 -8.45
CA SER A 95 5.93 -14.59 -8.03
C SER A 95 5.69 -15.13 -6.62
N GLN A 96 5.10 -14.30 -5.78
CA GLN A 96 4.74 -14.65 -4.41
C GLN A 96 3.23 -14.74 -4.28
N LEU A 97 2.75 -15.84 -3.68
CA LEU A 97 1.35 -15.97 -3.31
C LEU A 97 1.09 -15.16 -2.03
N VAL A 98 0.22 -14.21 -2.13
CA VAL A 98 -0.25 -13.40 -1.00
C VAL A 98 -1.75 -13.58 -0.81
N ARG A 99 -2.22 -13.39 0.42
CA ARG A 99 -3.65 -13.43 0.71
C ARG A 99 -4.33 -12.23 0.02
N SER A 100 -5.44 -12.49 -0.68
CA SER A 100 -6.19 -11.43 -1.36
C SER A 100 -6.76 -10.41 -0.36
N PRO A 101 -6.89 -9.13 -0.75
CA PRO A 101 -7.63 -8.16 0.04
C PRO A 101 -9.07 -8.62 0.27
N GLY A 102 -9.59 -8.38 1.47
CA GLY A 102 -10.97 -8.77 1.80
C GLY A 102 -11.19 -8.93 3.30
N VAL A 103 -12.36 -9.43 3.64
CA VAL A 103 -12.77 -9.70 5.02
C VAL A 103 -12.79 -11.22 5.24
N TYR A 104 -12.07 -11.67 6.26
CA TYR A 104 -11.92 -13.08 6.62
C TYR A 104 -12.53 -13.31 7.99
N PHE A 105 -13.48 -14.21 8.04
CA PHE A 105 -14.13 -14.64 9.28
C PHE A 105 -13.50 -15.95 9.76
N ASP A 106 -13.25 -16.04 11.04
CA ASP A 106 -12.70 -17.24 11.67
C ASP A 106 -13.42 -17.50 13.01
N ALA A 107 -13.52 -18.76 13.38
CA ALA A 107 -14.11 -19.18 14.62
C ALA A 107 -13.19 -20.19 15.31
N SER A 108 -12.82 -19.91 16.54
CA SER A 108 -12.03 -20.82 17.39
C SER A 108 -12.84 -21.22 18.62
N ILE A 109 -12.61 -22.42 19.13
CA ILE A 109 -13.22 -22.88 20.37
C ILE A 109 -12.28 -22.56 21.54
N ASP A 110 -12.79 -21.82 22.53
CA ASP A 110 -12.02 -21.59 23.76
C ASP A 110 -11.88 -22.86 24.58
N ALA A 111 -10.66 -23.29 24.84
CA ALA A 111 -10.37 -24.53 25.56
C ALA A 111 -10.89 -24.56 27.01
N SER A 112 -11.18 -23.41 27.62
CA SER A 112 -11.63 -23.31 29.01
C SER A 112 -13.15 -23.24 29.16
N THR A 113 -13.86 -22.68 28.19
CA THR A 113 -15.31 -22.45 28.25
C THR A 113 -16.09 -23.21 27.19
N GLU A 114 -15.39 -23.89 26.26
CA GLU A 114 -15.96 -24.61 25.10
C GLU A 114 -16.86 -23.71 24.21
N ARG A 115 -16.79 -22.39 24.38
CA ARG A 115 -17.56 -21.44 23.58
C ARG A 115 -16.83 -21.10 22.27
N PRO A 116 -17.58 -20.93 21.18
CA PRO A 116 -16.99 -20.39 19.95
C PRO A 116 -16.63 -18.92 20.15
N LEU A 117 -15.38 -18.59 19.88
CA LEU A 117 -14.87 -17.23 19.82
C LEU A 117 -14.72 -16.83 18.36
N HIS A 118 -15.42 -15.79 17.96
CA HIS A 118 -15.40 -15.28 16.60
C HIS A 118 -14.33 -14.21 16.44
N SER A 119 -13.62 -14.26 15.33
CA SER A 119 -12.67 -13.23 14.94
C SER A 119 -12.85 -12.85 13.48
N VAL A 120 -12.54 -11.59 13.16
CA VAL A 120 -12.64 -11.06 11.81
C VAL A 120 -11.35 -10.32 11.48
N LYS A 121 -10.80 -10.57 10.29
CA LYS A 121 -9.63 -9.88 9.78
C LYS A 121 -10.00 -9.13 8.52
N VAL A 122 -9.77 -7.83 8.52
CA VAL A 122 -9.91 -6.99 7.33
C VAL A 122 -8.52 -6.74 6.78
N ILE A 123 -8.27 -7.27 5.59
CA ILE A 123 -6.98 -7.18 4.90
C ILE A 123 -7.15 -6.23 3.72
N PRO A 124 -6.50 -5.04 3.75
CA PRO A 124 -6.53 -4.12 2.63
C PRO A 124 -5.58 -4.56 1.52
N SER A 125 -5.72 -3.98 0.33
CA SER A 125 -4.74 -4.13 -0.77
C SER A 125 -3.38 -3.52 -0.39
N ARG A 126 -3.40 -2.43 0.34
CA ARG A 126 -2.22 -1.72 0.86
C ARG A 126 -2.56 -1.11 2.21
N GLY A 127 -1.71 -1.31 3.21
CA GLY A 127 -1.86 -0.72 4.54
C GLY A 127 -1.95 -1.73 5.67
N ALA A 128 -2.32 -1.25 6.84
CA ALA A 128 -2.40 -2.03 8.07
C ALA A 128 -3.64 -2.93 8.12
N TRP A 129 -3.49 -4.11 8.68
CA TRP A 129 -4.62 -5.01 8.91
C TRP A 129 -5.43 -4.57 10.12
N LEU A 130 -6.74 -4.75 10.04
CA LEU A 130 -7.65 -4.65 11.18
C LEU A 130 -8.06 -6.05 11.61
N GLU A 131 -7.82 -6.36 12.87
CA GLU A 131 -8.22 -7.64 13.46
C GLU A 131 -9.23 -7.37 14.58
N PHE A 132 -10.45 -7.89 14.43
CA PHE A 132 -11.48 -7.85 15.45
C PHE A 132 -11.55 -9.19 16.16
N ASP A 133 -11.63 -9.18 17.46
CA ASP A 133 -11.76 -10.38 18.28
C ASP A 133 -12.85 -10.19 19.34
N VAL A 134 -13.57 -11.27 19.63
CA VAL A 134 -14.49 -11.34 20.77
C VAL A 134 -13.80 -12.11 21.88
N ASP A 135 -13.73 -11.54 23.07
CA ASP A 135 -13.14 -12.19 24.23
C ASP A 135 -14.15 -13.03 25.02
N LYS A 136 -13.69 -13.73 26.05
CA LYS A 136 -14.51 -14.57 26.94
C LYS A 136 -15.63 -13.82 27.69
N ARG A 137 -15.57 -12.47 27.69
CA ARG A 137 -16.53 -11.58 28.32
C ARG A 137 -17.50 -10.97 27.33
N ASP A 138 -17.55 -11.53 26.13
CA ASP A 138 -18.32 -11.01 24.99
C ASP A 138 -17.99 -9.55 24.63
N THR A 139 -16.74 -9.12 24.92
CA THR A 139 -16.26 -7.78 24.58
C THR A 139 -15.55 -7.81 23.24
N VAL A 140 -16.00 -6.97 22.31
CA VAL A 140 -15.38 -6.85 20.99
C VAL A 140 -14.19 -5.90 21.08
N GLY A 141 -13.04 -6.39 20.70
CA GLY A 141 -11.80 -5.63 20.60
C GLY A 141 -11.31 -5.53 19.18
N VAL A 142 -10.44 -4.55 18.94
CA VAL A 142 -9.77 -4.34 17.66
C VAL A 142 -8.27 -4.18 17.86
N ARG A 143 -7.49 -4.77 16.95
CA ARG A 143 -6.05 -4.54 16.81
C ARG A 143 -5.80 -3.96 15.43
N ILE A 144 -5.00 -2.90 15.40
CA ILE A 144 -4.56 -2.26 14.18
C ILE A 144 -3.08 -2.56 14.03
N ASP A 145 -2.70 -3.18 12.91
CA ASP A 145 -1.30 -3.51 12.61
C ASP A 145 -0.61 -4.31 13.73
N ARG A 146 -1.30 -5.32 14.28
CA ARG A 146 -0.81 -6.17 15.38
C ARG A 146 -0.43 -5.43 16.68
N LYS A 147 -0.83 -4.17 16.81
CA LYS A 147 -0.62 -3.38 18.03
C LYS A 147 -1.54 -3.84 19.16
N ARG A 148 -1.44 -3.14 20.30
CA ARG A 148 -2.26 -3.45 21.49
C ARG A 148 -3.75 -3.40 21.18
N ARG A 149 -4.50 -4.41 21.66
CA ARG A 149 -5.95 -4.50 21.56
C ARG A 149 -6.63 -3.27 22.19
N GLN A 150 -7.56 -2.69 21.49
CA GLN A 150 -8.40 -1.57 21.92
C GLN A 150 -9.87 -2.00 21.88
N PRO A 151 -10.76 -1.41 22.70
CA PRO A 151 -12.18 -1.60 22.53
C PRO A 151 -12.66 -1.12 21.15
N VAL A 152 -13.52 -1.89 20.49
CA VAL A 152 -14.05 -1.51 19.15
C VAL A 152 -14.76 -0.18 19.17
N THR A 153 -15.40 0.19 20.31
CA THR A 153 -16.08 1.48 20.46
C THR A 153 -15.17 2.69 20.29
N VAL A 154 -13.88 2.56 20.60
CA VAL A 154 -12.89 3.63 20.38
C VAL A 154 -12.65 3.84 18.90
N LEU A 155 -12.49 2.75 18.14
CA LEU A 155 -12.35 2.81 16.68
C LEU A 155 -13.60 3.42 16.03
N LEU A 156 -14.79 2.95 16.39
CA LEU A 156 -16.04 3.43 15.82
C LEU A 156 -16.27 4.92 16.10
N LYS A 157 -15.93 5.40 17.30
CA LYS A 157 -15.95 6.83 17.61
C LYS A 157 -14.93 7.65 16.80
N ALA A 158 -13.74 7.10 16.59
CA ALA A 158 -12.71 7.73 15.76
C ALA A 158 -13.14 7.85 14.28
N LEU A 159 -13.98 6.91 13.81
CA LEU A 159 -14.59 6.95 12.49
C LEU A 159 -15.80 7.91 12.41
N GLY A 160 -16.15 8.61 13.50
CA GLY A 160 -17.20 9.63 13.53
C GLY A 160 -18.58 9.12 13.95
N LEU A 161 -18.72 7.83 14.33
CA LEU A 161 -20.03 7.32 14.78
C LEU A 161 -20.40 7.86 16.16
N THR A 162 -21.66 8.22 16.32
CA THR A 162 -22.24 8.64 17.61
C THR A 162 -22.46 7.45 18.54
N THR A 163 -22.59 7.70 19.83
CA THR A 163 -22.85 6.64 20.82
C THR A 163 -24.16 5.89 20.54
N GLN A 164 -25.18 6.56 19.99
CA GLN A 164 -26.45 5.93 19.63
C GLN A 164 -26.28 4.95 18.47
N GLU A 165 -25.60 5.36 17.42
CA GLU A 165 -25.30 4.50 16.26
C GLU A 165 -24.45 3.29 16.65
N ILE A 166 -23.44 3.48 17.51
CA ILE A 166 -22.61 2.39 18.03
C ILE A 166 -23.46 1.39 18.82
N THR A 167 -24.39 1.89 19.66
CA THR A 167 -25.28 1.02 20.42
C THR A 167 -26.21 0.24 19.49
N CYS A 168 -26.78 0.88 18.47
CA CYS A 168 -27.57 0.20 17.46
C CYS A 168 -26.79 -0.90 16.74
N LEU A 169 -25.57 -0.60 16.28
CA LEU A 169 -24.72 -1.55 15.55
C LEU A 169 -24.33 -2.78 16.39
N LEU A 170 -24.07 -2.60 17.68
CA LEU A 170 -23.62 -3.69 18.57
C LEU A 170 -24.77 -4.42 19.25
N TYR A 171 -25.96 -3.88 19.28
CA TYR A 171 -27.12 -4.42 20.00
C TYR A 171 -28.15 -5.11 19.10
N THR A 172 -28.11 -4.88 17.79
CA THR A 172 -29.01 -5.51 16.81
C THR A 172 -28.43 -6.82 16.28
N SER A 173 -28.39 -7.84 17.08
CA SER A 173 -28.20 -9.24 16.61
C SER A 173 -29.24 -10.14 17.27
#